data_47bf655c654609f16ae9fd1686210027
#
_entry.id   47bf655c654609f16ae9fd1686210027
#
_cell.length_a   1.000
_cell.length_b   1.000
_cell.length_c   1.000
_cell.angle_alpha   90.00
_cell.angle_beta   90.00
_cell.angle_gamma   90.00
#
_symmetry.space_group_name_H-M   'P 1'
#
loop_
_entity.id
_entity.type
_entity.pdbx_description
1 polymer ?
#
loop_
_entity_poly.entity_id
_entity_poly.type
_entity_poly.pdbx_seq_one_letter_code
_entity_poly.pdbx_strand_id
1 'polypeptide(L)'
;MGAIFVKKGVRLVPLHYGGEPEKKLRPGTEAIPLIAAMGVACGEFNIDKNYDYVSKLNSYAKDKLLKIDGVSLNSPENALPYVLNISAGKVRSETMLHFLENLEVYVSSGSACAKGKPSYVLESMNIGRDRADSALRISFSKFNTEADIDALCYGIEKGLKTLAHK
;
A
#
# COMPACT_ATOMS: atom_id res chain seq x y z
N MET A 1 -4.06 11.07 14.17
CA MET A 1 -4.59 10.38 15.38
C MET A 1 -3.99 8.99 15.44
N GLY A 2 -3.66 8.49 16.64
CA GLY A 2 -3.15 7.14 16.84
C GLY A 2 -3.72 6.54 18.13
N ALA A 3 -3.73 5.23 18.23
CA ALA A 3 -4.12 4.50 19.44
C ALA A 3 -3.06 3.46 19.79
N ILE A 4 -2.93 3.18 21.08
CA ILE A 4 -2.07 2.11 21.58
C ILE A 4 -2.89 1.18 22.46
N PHE A 5 -2.77 -0.11 22.23
CA PHE A 5 -3.29 -1.13 23.11
C PHE A 5 -2.19 -1.62 24.04
N VAL A 6 -2.43 -1.52 25.34
CA VAL A 6 -1.49 -1.97 26.37
C VAL A 6 -2.10 -3.14 27.13
N LYS A 7 -1.51 -4.31 27.04
CA LYS A 7 -1.94 -5.50 27.79
C LYS A 7 -1.84 -5.24 29.29
N LYS A 8 -2.81 -5.74 30.07
CA LYS A 8 -2.80 -5.65 31.54
C LYS A 8 -1.49 -6.20 32.11
N GLY A 9 -0.88 -5.45 33.01
CA GLY A 9 0.40 -5.81 33.65
C GLY A 9 1.66 -5.30 32.93
N VAL A 10 1.54 -4.79 31.69
CA VAL A 10 2.66 -4.13 31.01
C VAL A 10 2.79 -2.70 31.56
N ARG A 11 3.98 -2.33 31.99
CA ARG A 11 4.31 -0.96 32.41
C ARG A 11 4.99 -0.24 31.24
N LEU A 12 4.45 0.93 30.90
CA LEU A 12 5.04 1.85 29.95
C LEU A 12 5.70 3.00 30.70
N VAL A 13 6.86 3.43 30.21
CA VAL A 13 7.52 4.65 30.66
C VAL A 13 7.11 5.77 29.70
N PRO A 14 6.53 6.89 30.20
CA PRO A 14 6.18 8.03 29.35
C PRO A 14 7.44 8.60 28.67
N LEU A 15 7.31 8.94 27.40
CA LEU A 15 8.35 9.67 26.65
C LEU A 15 8.29 11.19 26.91
N HIS A 16 7.13 11.69 27.34
CA HIS A 16 6.89 13.09 27.67
C HIS A 16 6.27 13.20 29.06
N TYR A 17 6.62 14.23 29.79
CA TYR A 17 6.13 14.49 31.14
C TYR A 17 5.26 15.75 31.14
N GLY A 18 4.23 15.77 31.98
CA GLY A 18 3.29 16.90 32.08
C GLY A 18 2.06 16.51 32.90
N GLY A 19 0.90 17.07 32.51
CA GLY A 19 -0.39 16.82 33.17
C GLY A 19 -0.88 15.36 33.12
N GLU A 20 -2.08 15.13 33.60
CA GLU A 20 -2.67 13.80 33.81
C GLU A 20 -3.34 13.10 32.59
N PRO A 21 -3.60 13.77 31.43
CA PRO A 21 -4.25 13.11 30.33
C PRO A 21 -3.60 11.78 29.93
N GLU A 22 -4.41 10.85 29.43
CA GLU A 22 -3.99 9.51 29.02
C GLU A 22 -3.22 8.75 30.11
N LYS A 23 -3.70 8.86 31.36
CA LYS A 23 -3.08 8.21 32.54
C LYS A 23 -1.61 8.59 32.73
N LYS A 24 -1.25 9.83 32.42
CA LYS A 24 0.13 10.38 32.47
C LYS A 24 1.09 9.76 31.45
N LEU A 25 0.60 8.94 30.51
CA LEU A 25 1.44 8.35 29.47
C LEU A 25 1.68 9.33 28.32
N ARG A 26 0.69 10.17 28.02
CA ARG A 26 0.78 11.16 26.96
C ARG A 26 0.07 12.46 27.40
N PRO A 27 0.81 13.40 28.02
CA PRO A 27 0.26 14.68 28.45
C PRO A 27 -0.12 15.57 27.27
N GLY A 28 -1.01 16.53 27.53
CA GLY A 28 -1.55 17.49 26.56
C GLY A 28 -3.07 17.33 26.40
N THR A 29 -3.73 18.43 26.04
CA THR A 29 -5.18 18.44 25.81
C THR A 29 -5.58 17.44 24.74
N GLU A 30 -6.60 16.65 24.99
CA GLU A 30 -7.10 15.64 24.10
C GLU A 30 -7.77 16.26 22.87
N ALA A 31 -7.47 15.72 21.69
CA ALA A 31 -8.08 16.15 20.43
C ALA A 31 -9.46 15.47 20.26
N ILE A 32 -10.45 15.83 21.06
CA ILE A 32 -11.77 15.19 21.11
C ILE A 32 -12.42 15.01 19.73
N PRO A 33 -12.41 15.99 18.80
CA PRO A 33 -12.99 15.80 17.47
C PRO A 33 -12.32 14.67 16.69
N LEU A 34 -10.99 14.52 16.77
CA LEU A 34 -10.25 13.46 16.09
C LEU A 34 -10.47 12.10 16.77
N ILE A 35 -10.63 12.07 18.10
CA ILE A 35 -10.97 10.84 18.83
C ILE A 35 -12.36 10.35 18.42
N ALA A 36 -13.34 11.24 18.38
CA ALA A 36 -14.70 10.92 17.93
C ALA A 36 -14.72 10.42 16.48
N ALA A 37 -14.03 11.09 15.56
CA ALA A 37 -13.92 10.67 14.18
C ALA A 37 -13.29 9.28 14.03
N MET A 38 -12.23 8.99 14.79
CA MET A 38 -11.62 7.67 14.82
C MET A 38 -12.58 6.59 15.34
N GLY A 39 -13.35 6.91 16.38
CA GLY A 39 -14.38 6.00 16.93
C GLY A 39 -15.43 5.64 15.89
N VAL A 40 -15.95 6.62 15.15
CA VAL A 40 -16.91 6.40 14.06
C VAL A 40 -16.27 5.53 12.94
N ALA A 41 -15.07 5.88 12.50
CA ALA A 41 -14.38 5.11 11.46
C ALA A 41 -14.17 3.64 11.87
N CYS A 42 -13.78 3.38 13.12
CA CYS A 42 -13.65 2.03 13.65
C CYS A 42 -14.98 1.28 13.71
N GLY A 43 -16.08 1.96 14.06
CA GLY A 43 -17.42 1.37 14.14
C GLY A 43 -18.00 1.01 12.77
N GLU A 44 -17.68 1.77 11.73
CA GLU A 44 -18.13 1.52 10.36
C GLU A 44 -17.26 0.50 9.59
N PHE A 45 -16.13 0.13 10.14
CA PHE A 45 -15.19 -0.77 9.48
C PHE A 45 -15.58 -2.24 9.71
N ASN A 46 -16.28 -2.82 8.73
CA ASN A 46 -16.57 -4.26 8.74
C ASN A 46 -15.35 -5.04 8.24
N ILE A 47 -14.54 -5.55 9.17
CA ILE A 47 -13.26 -6.22 8.86
C ILE A 47 -13.47 -7.39 7.91
N ASP A 48 -14.35 -8.34 8.25
CA ASP A 48 -14.52 -9.59 7.51
C ASP A 48 -15.04 -9.33 6.09
N LYS A 49 -16.13 -8.55 5.98
CA LYS A 49 -16.71 -8.21 4.68
C LYS A 49 -15.74 -7.45 3.77
N ASN A 50 -14.99 -6.50 4.33
CA ASN A 50 -14.02 -5.73 3.57
C ASN A 50 -12.83 -6.59 3.16
N TYR A 51 -12.38 -7.48 4.04
CA TYR A 51 -11.29 -8.42 3.75
C TYR A 51 -11.66 -9.37 2.61
N ASP A 52 -12.83 -9.99 2.66
CA ASP A 52 -13.32 -10.89 1.63
C ASP A 52 -13.46 -10.20 0.27
N TYR A 53 -14.02 -8.99 0.29
CA TYR A 53 -14.16 -8.19 -0.93
C TYR A 53 -12.81 -7.85 -1.56
N VAL A 54 -11.90 -7.31 -0.76
CA VAL A 54 -10.56 -6.91 -1.22
C VAL A 54 -9.74 -8.12 -1.64
N SER A 55 -9.92 -9.28 -0.98
CA SER A 55 -9.26 -10.52 -1.38
C SER A 55 -9.67 -10.99 -2.78
N LYS A 56 -10.97 -10.89 -3.11
CA LYS A 56 -11.48 -11.19 -4.45
C LYS A 56 -10.91 -10.22 -5.48
N LEU A 57 -10.90 -8.92 -5.17
CA LEU A 57 -10.36 -7.89 -6.04
C LEU A 57 -8.85 -8.06 -6.29
N ASN A 58 -8.10 -8.41 -5.24
CA ASN A 58 -6.67 -8.72 -5.35
C ASN A 58 -6.41 -9.93 -6.23
N SER A 59 -7.21 -11.00 -6.08
CA SER A 59 -7.11 -12.20 -6.93
C SER A 59 -7.41 -11.86 -8.39
N TYR A 60 -8.46 -11.10 -8.65
CA TYR A 60 -8.80 -10.61 -9.98
C TYR A 60 -7.65 -9.79 -10.60
N ALA A 61 -7.04 -8.91 -9.82
CA ALA A 61 -5.89 -8.13 -10.26
C ALA A 61 -4.68 -9.02 -10.60
N LYS A 62 -4.37 -10.00 -9.76
CA LYS A 62 -3.28 -10.97 -10.03
C LYS A 62 -3.50 -11.72 -11.33
N ASP A 63 -4.71 -12.25 -11.53
CA ASP A 63 -5.06 -13.05 -12.70
C ASP A 63 -4.95 -12.25 -14.00
N LYS A 64 -5.26 -10.96 -13.97
CA LYS A 64 -5.13 -10.09 -15.14
C LYS A 64 -3.71 -9.59 -15.36
N LEU A 65 -3.06 -9.12 -14.32
CA LEU A 65 -1.70 -8.55 -14.40
C LEU A 65 -0.67 -9.60 -14.85
N LEU A 66 -0.79 -10.84 -14.37
CA LEU A 66 0.12 -11.93 -14.76
C LEU A 66 -0.05 -12.41 -16.22
N LYS A 67 -1.14 -12.02 -16.90
CA LYS A 67 -1.31 -12.26 -18.34
C LYS A 67 -0.59 -11.23 -19.22
N ILE A 68 -0.16 -10.12 -18.64
CA ILE A 68 0.59 -9.08 -19.34
C ILE A 68 2.05 -9.50 -19.43
N ASP A 69 2.57 -9.63 -20.65
CA ASP A 69 3.95 -10.02 -20.87
C ASP A 69 4.92 -9.03 -20.20
N GLY A 70 5.92 -9.56 -19.51
CA GLY A 70 6.89 -8.77 -18.75
C GLY A 70 6.46 -8.36 -17.35
N VAL A 71 5.21 -8.61 -16.90
CA VAL A 71 4.80 -8.38 -15.51
C VAL A 71 5.14 -9.60 -14.65
N SER A 72 5.64 -9.35 -13.45
CA SER A 72 5.91 -10.39 -12.45
C SER A 72 5.46 -9.97 -11.06
N LEU A 73 4.98 -10.94 -10.28
CA LEU A 73 4.51 -10.74 -8.91
C LEU A 73 5.68 -10.74 -7.92
N ASN A 74 5.72 -9.74 -7.04
CA ASN A 74 6.69 -9.66 -5.94
C ASN A 74 6.06 -10.01 -4.59
N SER A 75 4.76 -9.76 -4.41
CA SER A 75 4.06 -10.13 -3.17
C SER A 75 4.04 -11.65 -2.98
N PRO A 76 4.35 -12.17 -1.76
CA PRO A 76 4.23 -13.59 -1.45
C PRO A 76 2.75 -14.03 -1.42
N GLU A 77 2.50 -15.33 -1.47
CA GLU A 77 1.15 -15.89 -1.50
C GLU A 77 0.32 -15.53 -0.26
N ASN A 78 0.96 -15.50 0.91
CA ASN A 78 0.35 -15.16 2.19
C ASN A 78 0.36 -13.65 2.50
N ALA A 79 0.60 -12.80 1.50
CA ALA A 79 0.56 -11.34 1.69
C ALA A 79 -0.85 -10.87 2.03
N LEU A 80 -0.91 -9.76 2.79
CA LEU A 80 -2.17 -9.08 3.06
C LEU A 80 -2.82 -8.61 1.74
N PRO A 81 -4.11 -8.91 1.48
CA PRO A 81 -4.73 -8.65 0.18
C PRO A 81 -4.90 -7.15 -0.16
N TYR A 82 -4.77 -6.28 0.83
CA TYR A 82 -4.85 -4.83 0.63
C TYR A 82 -3.68 -4.23 -0.15
N VAL A 83 -2.60 -4.98 -0.33
CA VAL A 83 -1.39 -4.52 -1.03
C VAL A 83 -0.90 -5.60 -1.98
N LEU A 84 -0.65 -5.19 -3.22
CA LEU A 84 -0.03 -6.02 -4.25
C LEU A 84 1.20 -5.31 -4.78
N ASN A 85 2.33 -6.00 -4.81
CA ASN A 85 3.54 -5.50 -5.42
C ASN A 85 3.90 -6.33 -6.65
N ILE A 86 4.12 -5.66 -7.75
CA ILE A 86 4.50 -6.26 -9.02
C ILE A 86 5.74 -5.55 -9.58
N SER A 87 6.43 -6.19 -10.50
CA SER A 87 7.44 -5.55 -11.36
C SER A 87 6.89 -5.43 -12.77
N ALA A 88 6.98 -4.26 -13.36
CA ALA A 88 6.46 -3.94 -14.69
C ALA A 88 7.58 -3.97 -15.74
N GLY A 89 8.12 -5.16 -16.00
CA GLY A 89 9.08 -5.43 -17.05
C GLY A 89 10.37 -4.60 -16.97
N LYS A 90 10.77 -4.01 -18.10
CA LYS A 90 12.00 -3.22 -18.24
C LYS A 90 11.78 -1.72 -18.11
N VAL A 91 10.56 -1.27 -17.80
CA VAL A 91 10.25 0.16 -17.60
C VAL A 91 10.50 0.52 -16.14
N ARG A 92 11.19 1.63 -15.90
CA ARG A 92 11.41 2.11 -14.54
C ARG A 92 10.09 2.44 -13.85
N SER A 93 9.99 2.13 -12.57
CA SER A 93 8.78 2.34 -11.77
C SER A 93 8.30 3.81 -11.79
N GLU A 94 9.20 4.78 -11.70
CA GLU A 94 8.86 6.20 -11.76
C GLU A 94 8.30 6.61 -13.13
N THR A 95 8.90 6.10 -14.22
CA THR A 95 8.41 6.37 -15.58
C THR A 95 7.01 5.79 -15.79
N MET A 96 6.80 4.55 -15.35
CA MET A 96 5.49 3.90 -15.41
C MET A 96 4.46 4.61 -14.52
N LEU A 97 4.86 5.04 -13.32
CA LEU A 97 3.99 5.77 -12.40
C LEU A 97 3.44 7.06 -13.02
N HIS A 98 4.32 7.89 -13.58
CA HIS A 98 3.90 9.15 -14.24
C HIS A 98 3.07 8.89 -15.51
N PHE A 99 3.35 7.80 -16.22
CA PHE A 99 2.52 7.40 -17.35
C PHE A 99 1.10 7.00 -16.93
N LEU A 100 0.98 6.22 -15.85
CA LEU A 100 -0.30 5.82 -15.27
C LEU A 100 -1.06 7.02 -14.70
N GLU A 101 -0.37 7.96 -14.06
CA GLU A 101 -0.95 9.19 -13.54
C GLU A 101 -1.63 10.02 -14.64
N ASN A 102 -1.06 10.08 -15.86
CA ASN A 102 -1.69 10.72 -17.01
C ASN A 102 -2.96 9.99 -17.51
N LEU A 103 -3.17 8.76 -17.08
CA LEU A 103 -4.38 7.97 -17.32
C LEU A 103 -5.31 7.93 -16.10
N GLU A 104 -5.08 8.82 -15.12
CA GLU A 104 -5.82 8.90 -13.85
C GLU A 104 -5.75 7.62 -13.01
N VAL A 105 -4.69 6.81 -13.19
CA VAL A 105 -4.41 5.61 -12.40
C VAL A 105 -3.26 5.88 -11.45
N TYR A 106 -3.54 5.86 -10.15
CA TYR A 106 -2.59 6.23 -9.10
C TYR A 106 -2.07 5.01 -8.37
N VAL A 107 -0.77 4.77 -8.49
CA VAL A 107 -0.03 3.71 -7.80
C VAL A 107 1.17 4.30 -7.06
N SER A 108 1.94 3.48 -6.37
CA SER A 108 3.18 3.95 -5.71
C SER A 108 4.38 3.21 -6.27
N SER A 109 5.48 3.92 -6.51
CA SER A 109 6.78 3.31 -6.75
C SER A 109 7.45 2.96 -5.42
N GLY A 110 8.22 1.87 -5.37
CA GLY A 110 8.97 1.50 -4.17
C GLY A 110 10.06 2.51 -3.77
N SER A 111 10.47 3.38 -4.69
CA SER A 111 11.54 4.37 -4.53
C SER A 111 11.06 5.76 -4.06
N ALA A 112 9.75 6.05 -4.07
CA ALA A 112 9.22 7.40 -3.82
C ALA A 112 9.64 8.03 -2.48
N CYS A 113 9.80 7.22 -1.43
CA CYS A 113 10.24 7.72 -0.11
C CYS A 113 11.77 7.73 0.07
N ALA A 114 12.54 7.16 -0.85
CA ALA A 114 13.97 6.89 -0.66
C ALA A 114 14.88 7.72 -1.59
N LYS A 115 14.38 8.77 -2.23
CA LYS A 115 15.18 9.64 -3.13
C LYS A 115 16.09 8.84 -4.07
N GLY A 116 15.53 7.87 -4.80
CA GLY A 116 16.28 7.04 -5.75
C GLY A 116 17.04 5.84 -5.13
N LYS A 117 16.87 5.56 -3.85
CA LYS A 117 17.40 4.34 -3.23
C LYS A 117 16.41 3.18 -3.41
N PRO A 118 16.91 1.94 -3.59
CA PRO A 118 16.06 0.76 -3.61
C PRO A 118 15.20 0.62 -2.35
N SER A 119 14.03 0.03 -2.47
CA SER A 119 13.19 -0.28 -1.32
C SER A 119 13.86 -1.34 -0.44
N TYR A 120 14.18 -1.01 0.80
CA TYR A 120 14.76 -1.96 1.76
C TYR A 120 13.87 -3.20 1.97
N VAL A 121 12.55 -3.06 1.78
CA VAL A 121 11.60 -4.18 1.85
C VAL A 121 11.86 -5.17 0.71
N LEU A 122 11.97 -4.67 -0.53
CA LEU A 122 12.24 -5.53 -1.69
C LEU A 122 13.64 -6.15 -1.62
N GLU A 123 14.63 -5.41 -1.09
CA GLU A 123 15.97 -5.95 -0.82
C GLU A 123 15.92 -7.09 0.21
N SER A 124 15.19 -6.90 1.33
CA SER A 124 15.01 -7.92 2.37
C SER A 124 14.27 -9.16 1.86
N MET A 125 13.44 -8.99 0.82
CA MET A 125 12.76 -10.08 0.13
C MET A 125 13.63 -10.74 -0.95
N ASN A 126 14.89 -10.33 -1.12
CA ASN A 126 15.82 -10.78 -2.15
C ASN A 126 15.26 -10.57 -3.58
N ILE A 127 14.47 -9.54 -3.80
CA ILE A 127 14.03 -9.14 -5.13
C ILE A 127 15.21 -8.50 -5.87
N GLY A 128 15.62 -9.09 -6.98
CA GLY A 128 16.73 -8.59 -7.79
C GLY A 128 16.56 -7.12 -8.21
N ARG A 129 17.66 -6.39 -8.38
CA ARG A 129 17.65 -4.95 -8.66
C ARG A 129 16.78 -4.56 -9.85
N ASP A 130 16.79 -5.31 -10.94
CA ASP A 130 16.00 -5.02 -12.13
C ASP A 130 14.49 -5.08 -11.87
N ARG A 131 14.06 -6.06 -11.07
CA ARG A 131 12.68 -6.18 -10.64
C ARG A 131 12.30 -5.08 -9.64
N ALA A 132 13.20 -4.77 -8.71
CA ALA A 132 12.97 -3.72 -7.73
C ALA A 132 12.87 -2.33 -8.37
N ASP A 133 13.64 -2.05 -9.42
CA ASP A 133 13.63 -0.77 -10.14
C ASP A 133 12.36 -0.56 -10.99
N SER A 134 11.66 -1.63 -11.35
CA SER A 134 10.37 -1.58 -12.06
C SER A 134 9.18 -1.90 -11.14
N ALA A 135 9.39 -1.93 -9.82
CA ALA A 135 8.37 -2.35 -8.88
C ALA A 135 7.30 -1.28 -8.64
N LEU A 136 6.05 -1.68 -8.74
CA LEU A 136 4.88 -0.87 -8.45
C LEU A 136 4.11 -1.48 -7.27
N ARG A 137 3.70 -0.64 -6.33
CA ARG A 137 2.82 -1.02 -5.23
C ARG A 137 1.41 -0.54 -5.52
N ILE A 138 0.50 -1.50 -5.63
CA ILE A 138 -0.92 -1.30 -5.81
C ILE A 138 -1.59 -1.47 -4.45
N SER A 139 -2.42 -0.51 -4.05
CA SER A 139 -3.16 -0.56 -2.80
C SER A 139 -4.66 -0.64 -3.10
N PHE A 140 -5.35 -1.54 -2.40
CA PHE A 140 -6.78 -1.78 -2.56
C PHE A 140 -7.56 -1.30 -1.34
N SER A 141 -8.80 -0.93 -1.58
CA SER A 141 -9.78 -0.58 -0.55
C SER A 141 -11.16 -1.10 -0.91
N LYS A 142 -12.10 -0.97 0.02
CA LYS A 142 -13.52 -1.30 -0.23
C LYS A 142 -14.20 -0.43 -1.30
N PHE A 143 -13.54 0.63 -1.74
CA PHE A 143 -14.08 1.57 -2.73
C PHE A 143 -13.60 1.27 -4.16
N ASN A 144 -12.58 0.43 -4.31
CA ASN A 144 -12.10 0.05 -5.63
C ASN A 144 -13.03 -1.00 -6.26
N THR A 145 -13.04 -1.03 -7.59
CA THR A 145 -13.87 -1.91 -8.41
C THR A 145 -13.02 -2.71 -9.40
N GLU A 146 -13.59 -3.70 -10.05
CA GLU A 146 -12.93 -4.41 -11.15
C GLU A 146 -12.59 -3.48 -12.32
N ALA A 147 -13.40 -2.45 -12.57
CA ALA A 147 -13.11 -1.44 -13.60
C ALA A 147 -11.80 -0.66 -13.32
N ASP A 148 -11.50 -0.37 -12.05
CA ASP A 148 -10.23 0.26 -11.68
C ASP A 148 -9.04 -0.67 -11.98
N ILE A 149 -9.22 -1.96 -11.76
CA ILE A 149 -8.21 -2.97 -12.10
C ILE A 149 -8.02 -3.08 -13.62
N ASP A 150 -9.11 -3.00 -14.38
CA ASP A 150 -9.05 -3.03 -15.84
C ASP A 150 -8.33 -1.81 -16.40
N ALA A 151 -8.58 -0.64 -15.84
CA ALA A 151 -7.87 0.60 -16.18
C ALA A 151 -6.36 0.49 -15.86
N LEU A 152 -6.02 -0.05 -14.70
CA LEU A 152 -4.64 -0.32 -14.32
C LEU A 152 -3.93 -1.29 -15.29
N CYS A 153 -4.57 -2.42 -15.60
CA CYS A 153 -4.01 -3.41 -16.53
C CYS A 153 -3.80 -2.83 -17.92
N TYR A 154 -4.80 -2.10 -18.44
CA TYR A 154 -4.69 -1.38 -19.71
C TYR A 154 -3.52 -0.38 -19.70
N GLY A 155 -3.39 0.42 -18.64
CA GLY A 155 -2.33 1.40 -18.48
C GLY A 155 -0.94 0.75 -18.46
N ILE A 156 -0.76 -0.33 -17.70
CA ILE A 156 0.51 -1.08 -17.63
C ILE A 156 0.86 -1.67 -18.99
N GLU A 157 -0.08 -2.37 -19.64
CA GLU A 157 0.15 -2.97 -20.95
C GLU A 157 0.52 -1.93 -22.01
N LYS A 158 -0.18 -0.81 -22.04
CA LYS A 158 0.12 0.33 -22.93
C LYS A 158 1.48 0.94 -22.61
N GLY A 159 1.80 1.14 -21.34
CA GLY A 159 3.09 1.66 -20.90
C GLY A 159 4.26 0.77 -21.31
N LEU A 160 4.13 -0.54 -21.15
CA LEU A 160 5.15 -1.51 -21.58
C LEU A 160 5.39 -1.50 -23.11
N LYS A 161 4.38 -1.17 -23.90
CA LYS A 161 4.50 -1.09 -25.37
C LYS A 161 5.05 0.25 -25.86
N THR A 162 4.90 1.34 -25.10
CA THR A 162 5.17 2.71 -25.60
C THR A 162 6.32 3.43 -24.90
N LEU A 163 6.66 3.02 -23.68
CA LEU A 163 7.72 3.68 -22.91
C LEU A 163 9.10 3.09 -23.22
N ALA A 164 10.11 3.92 -23.06
CA ALA A 164 11.49 3.48 -23.23
C ALA A 164 11.86 2.41 -22.19
N HIS A 165 12.45 1.33 -22.66
CA HIS A 165 13.01 0.29 -21.81
C HIS A 165 14.41 0.71 -21.33
N LYS A 166 14.78 0.32 -20.12
CA LYS A 166 16.14 0.49 -19.57
C LYS A 166 17.10 -0.59 -20.08
#